data_937bf85cc05836d8f89825e72a8f46ef
#
_entry.id   937bf85cc05836d8f89825e72a8f46ef
#
_cell.length_a   1.000
_cell.length_b   1.000
_cell.length_c   1.000
_cell.angle_alpha   90.00
_cell.angle_beta   90.00
_cell.angle_gamma   90.00
#
_symmetry.space_group_name_H-M   'P 1'
#
loop_
_entity.id
_entity.type
_entity.pdbx_description
1 polymer ?
#
loop_
_entity_poly.entity_id
_entity_poly.type
_entity_poly.pdbx_seq_one_letter_code
_entity_poly.pdbx_strand_id
1 'polypeptide(L)'
;DEKIKEFEANGIENVLALRGDINPNFPPKNEFLHASDLIEYMKPRSNLSFSGGCYPEVHPEASSMVEDILHLKKKVDAGASHLISQLFFDNSSFIEFLEKARIAGIDVPIEAGIMPCVNAKSVQRMVSMCGASLPVKFTKMINRYGDNPEAMRDAGIAYAVDQIIDLVAHGVDGIHLYTM
;
A
#
# COMPACT_ATOMS: atom_id res chain seq x y z
N ASP A 1 0.66 -23.15 10.99
CA ASP A 1 1.93 -23.59 11.60
C ASP A 1 2.93 -24.15 10.59
N GLU A 2 2.50 -24.96 9.62
CA GLU A 2 3.40 -25.54 8.59
C GLU A 2 4.10 -24.46 7.76
N LYS A 3 3.36 -23.44 7.30
CA LYS A 3 3.94 -22.34 6.51
C LYS A 3 4.91 -21.47 7.31
N ILE A 4 4.70 -21.29 8.59
CA ILE A 4 5.66 -20.57 9.45
C ILE A 4 7.00 -21.31 9.46
N LYS A 5 6.97 -22.63 9.71
CA LYS A 5 8.17 -23.47 9.70
C LYS A 5 8.88 -23.48 8.35
N GLU A 6 8.09 -23.51 7.26
CA GLU A 6 8.61 -23.45 5.89
C GLU A 6 9.35 -22.12 5.64
N PHE A 7 8.77 -20.98 6.07
CA PHE A 7 9.39 -19.67 5.94
C PHE A 7 10.71 -19.60 6.71
N GLU A 8 10.71 -19.99 7.98
CA GLU A 8 11.91 -20.00 8.82
C GLU A 8 13.00 -20.95 8.28
N ALA A 9 12.62 -22.15 7.81
CA ALA A 9 13.54 -23.12 7.22
C ALA A 9 14.17 -22.62 5.92
N ASN A 10 13.52 -21.71 5.19
CA ASN A 10 14.06 -21.08 3.98
C ASN A 10 14.74 -19.72 4.25
N GLY A 11 14.96 -19.36 5.51
CA GLY A 11 15.65 -18.13 5.89
C GLY A 11 14.85 -16.85 5.62
N ILE A 12 13.51 -16.94 5.54
CA ILE A 12 12.64 -15.76 5.44
C ILE A 12 12.55 -15.14 6.83
N GLU A 13 12.83 -13.86 6.92
CA GLU A 13 12.80 -13.09 8.16
C GLU A 13 11.64 -12.10 8.22
N ASN A 14 11.14 -11.65 7.07
CA ASN A 14 10.12 -10.62 6.96
C ASN A 14 8.92 -11.11 6.11
N VAL A 15 7.72 -10.84 6.58
CA VAL A 15 6.47 -11.23 5.90
C VAL A 15 5.54 -10.05 5.78
N LEU A 16 5.12 -9.73 4.56
CA LEU A 16 4.02 -8.81 4.34
C LEU A 16 2.70 -9.56 4.54
N ALA A 17 2.03 -9.29 5.66
CA ALA A 17 0.76 -9.92 5.99
C ALA A 17 -0.40 -9.19 5.31
N LEU A 18 -1.04 -9.88 4.38
CA LEU A 18 -2.21 -9.38 3.65
C LEU A 18 -3.37 -10.37 3.79
N ARG A 19 -4.60 -9.86 3.87
CA ARG A 19 -5.81 -10.69 3.79
C ARG A 19 -6.00 -11.23 2.37
N GLY A 20 -5.63 -10.45 1.37
CA GLY A 20 -5.94 -10.67 -0.03
C GLY A 20 -7.38 -10.29 -0.38
N ASP A 21 -7.69 -10.32 -1.67
CA ASP A 21 -9.01 -10.02 -2.20
C ASP A 21 -9.96 -11.21 -2.02
N ILE A 22 -11.24 -10.92 -1.76
CA ILE A 22 -12.27 -11.96 -1.68
C ILE A 22 -12.58 -12.46 -3.08
N ASN A 23 -12.22 -13.73 -3.36
CA ASN A 23 -12.56 -14.37 -4.60
C ASN A 23 -13.91 -15.11 -4.45
N PRO A 24 -14.96 -14.72 -5.18
CA PRO A 24 -16.27 -15.35 -5.06
C PRO A 24 -16.28 -16.84 -5.42
N ASN A 25 -15.30 -17.31 -6.23
CA ASN A 25 -15.16 -18.72 -6.58
C ASN A 25 -14.42 -19.56 -5.53
N PHE A 26 -13.72 -18.90 -4.61
CA PHE A 26 -12.96 -19.53 -3.54
C PHE A 26 -13.22 -18.75 -2.24
N PRO A 27 -14.38 -18.97 -1.60
CA PRO A 27 -14.74 -18.25 -0.38
C PRO A 27 -13.69 -18.51 0.71
N PRO A 28 -13.30 -17.46 1.46
CA PRO A 28 -12.31 -17.60 2.53
C PRO A 28 -12.83 -18.56 3.61
N LYS A 29 -11.90 -19.27 4.26
CA LYS A 29 -12.24 -20.18 5.37
C LYS A 29 -12.71 -19.45 6.65
N ASN A 30 -12.72 -18.11 6.66
CA ASN A 30 -13.08 -17.26 7.79
C ASN A 30 -12.24 -17.48 9.07
N GLU A 31 -11.03 -18.03 8.94
CA GLU A 31 -10.11 -18.22 10.06
C GLU A 31 -9.42 -16.89 10.43
N PHE A 32 -9.10 -16.06 9.41
CA PHE A 32 -8.51 -14.73 9.56
C PHE A 32 -9.30 -13.75 8.70
N LEU A 33 -10.07 -12.87 9.32
CA LEU A 33 -10.90 -11.89 8.62
C LEU A 33 -10.09 -10.64 8.21
N HIS A 34 -9.02 -10.36 8.96
CA HIS A 34 -8.14 -9.21 8.74
C HIS A 34 -6.67 -9.61 8.81
N ALA A 35 -5.80 -8.78 8.22
CA ALA A 35 -4.35 -8.98 8.31
C ALA A 35 -3.85 -8.89 9.78
N SER A 36 -4.51 -8.10 10.63
CA SER A 36 -4.24 -8.06 12.07
C SER A 36 -4.39 -9.42 12.75
N ASP A 37 -5.45 -10.17 12.40
CA ASP A 37 -5.73 -11.49 13.01
C ASP A 37 -4.61 -12.48 12.64
N LEU A 38 -4.13 -12.40 11.39
CA LEU A 38 -3.02 -13.21 10.92
C LEU A 38 -1.71 -12.87 11.65
N ILE A 39 -1.41 -11.59 11.82
CA ILE A 39 -0.22 -11.12 12.54
C ILE A 39 -0.29 -11.57 14.00
N GLU A 40 -1.41 -11.35 14.67
CA GLU A 40 -1.64 -11.74 16.07
C GLU A 40 -1.45 -13.26 16.25
N TYR A 41 -1.91 -14.05 15.30
CA TYR A 41 -1.71 -15.50 15.31
C TYR A 41 -0.24 -15.90 15.11
N MET A 42 0.46 -15.28 14.16
CA MET A 42 1.84 -15.67 13.78
C MET A 42 2.90 -15.14 14.74
N LYS A 43 2.71 -13.94 15.30
CA LYS A 43 3.69 -13.25 16.15
C LYS A 43 4.22 -14.11 17.32
N PRO A 44 3.37 -14.75 18.15
CA PRO A 44 3.85 -15.58 19.26
C PRO A 44 4.40 -16.96 18.83
N ARG A 45 4.31 -17.31 17.53
CA ARG A 45 4.66 -18.63 16.99
C ARG A 45 5.88 -18.61 16.07
N SER A 46 6.48 -17.44 15.87
CA SER A 46 7.60 -17.25 14.94
C SER A 46 8.52 -16.13 15.38
N ASN A 47 9.74 -16.13 14.83
CA ASN A 47 10.68 -15.02 14.93
C ASN A 47 10.57 -14.04 13.76
N LEU A 48 9.52 -14.15 12.94
CA LEU A 48 9.30 -13.31 11.77
C LEU A 48 8.95 -11.87 12.16
N SER A 49 9.43 -10.93 11.36
CA SER A 49 8.97 -9.54 11.36
C SER A 49 7.79 -9.37 10.40
N PHE A 50 6.81 -8.55 10.78
CA PHE A 50 5.59 -8.40 10.01
C PHE A 50 5.47 -6.99 9.46
N SER A 51 5.20 -6.89 8.16
CA SER A 51 4.75 -5.68 7.49
C SER A 51 3.25 -5.76 7.19
N GLY A 52 2.60 -4.62 7.08
CA GLY A 52 1.20 -4.52 6.71
C GLY A 52 0.94 -3.48 5.61
N GLY A 53 -0.17 -3.62 4.88
CA GLY A 53 -0.63 -2.60 3.96
C GLY A 53 -1.38 -1.46 4.67
N CYS A 54 -1.30 -0.23 4.16
CA CYS A 54 -2.09 0.91 4.58
C CYS A 54 -2.59 1.72 3.37
N TYR A 55 -3.57 2.61 3.57
CA TYR A 55 -4.29 3.27 2.47
C TYR A 55 -4.32 4.78 2.67
N PRO A 56 -3.56 5.55 1.87
CA PRO A 56 -3.58 7.02 1.95
C PRO A 56 -4.93 7.64 1.65
N GLU A 57 -5.73 7.00 0.80
CA GLU A 57 -7.03 7.49 0.33
C GLU A 57 -8.23 6.66 0.85
N VAL A 58 -8.10 6.02 2.01
CA VAL A 58 -9.10 5.15 2.67
C VAL A 58 -9.26 3.78 1.99
N HIS A 59 -9.25 2.73 2.79
CA HIS A 59 -9.56 1.38 2.30
C HIS A 59 -11.00 1.31 1.77
N PRO A 60 -11.25 0.66 0.60
CA PRO A 60 -12.59 0.59 0.00
C PRO A 60 -13.69 0.01 0.91
N GLU A 61 -13.33 -0.81 1.88
CA GLU A 61 -14.26 -1.40 2.86
C GLU A 61 -14.41 -0.57 4.13
N ALA A 62 -13.63 0.50 4.35
CA ALA A 62 -13.76 1.38 5.51
C ALA A 62 -14.79 2.49 5.21
N SER A 63 -15.59 2.84 6.21
CA SER A 63 -16.61 3.89 6.08
C SER A 63 -16.01 5.31 6.14
N SER A 64 -14.79 5.44 6.65
CA SER A 64 -14.11 6.73 6.81
C SER A 64 -12.61 6.54 7.04
N MET A 65 -11.83 7.61 6.82
CA MET A 65 -10.41 7.68 7.16
C MET A 65 -10.16 7.39 8.66
N VAL A 66 -11.04 7.84 9.52
CA VAL A 66 -10.90 7.60 10.98
C VAL A 66 -11.00 6.11 11.28
N GLU A 67 -11.97 5.42 10.71
CA GLU A 67 -12.14 3.98 10.88
C GLU A 67 -10.94 3.20 10.31
N ASP A 68 -10.48 3.59 9.13
CA ASP A 68 -9.32 2.94 8.49
C ASP A 68 -8.04 3.09 9.32
N ILE A 69 -7.78 4.28 9.87
CA ILE A 69 -6.64 4.52 10.77
C ILE A 69 -6.78 3.72 12.07
N LEU A 70 -7.97 3.57 12.63
CA LEU A 70 -8.19 2.72 13.80
C LEU A 70 -7.92 1.23 13.48
N HIS A 71 -8.30 0.76 12.31
CA HIS A 71 -7.97 -0.59 11.83
C HIS A 71 -6.45 -0.75 11.60
N LEU A 72 -5.80 0.28 11.06
CA LEU A 72 -4.35 0.29 10.89
C LEU A 72 -3.64 0.25 12.24
N LYS A 73 -4.11 1.01 13.23
CA LYS A 73 -3.58 0.97 14.60
C LYS A 73 -3.67 -0.43 15.21
N LYS A 74 -4.82 -1.12 15.05
CA LYS A 74 -4.96 -2.51 15.49
C LYS A 74 -3.93 -3.44 14.84
N LYS A 75 -3.63 -3.24 13.56
CA LYS A 75 -2.62 -4.01 12.83
C LYS A 75 -1.21 -3.79 13.40
N VAL A 76 -0.87 -2.55 13.75
CA VAL A 76 0.41 -2.22 14.40
C VAL A 76 0.45 -2.81 15.81
N ASP A 77 -0.63 -2.67 16.58
CA ASP A 77 -0.71 -3.23 17.95
C ASP A 77 -0.63 -4.76 17.96
N ALA A 78 -1.14 -5.43 16.92
CA ALA A 78 -0.98 -6.87 16.70
C ALA A 78 0.47 -7.28 16.41
N GLY A 79 1.34 -6.34 16.02
CA GLY A 79 2.77 -6.57 15.85
C GLY A 79 3.34 -6.25 14.47
N ALA A 80 2.62 -5.54 13.60
CA ALA A 80 3.21 -4.98 12.40
C ALA A 80 4.24 -3.92 12.79
N SER A 81 5.48 -4.10 12.36
CA SER A 81 6.61 -3.22 12.66
C SER A 81 6.99 -2.30 11.49
N HIS A 82 6.31 -2.45 10.37
CA HIS A 82 6.55 -1.71 9.14
C HIS A 82 5.28 -1.70 8.28
N LEU A 83 5.04 -0.62 7.55
CA LEU A 83 3.87 -0.46 6.69
C LEU A 83 4.28 -0.07 5.27
N ILE A 84 3.52 -0.56 4.30
CA ILE A 84 3.66 -0.20 2.89
C ILE A 84 2.33 0.37 2.42
N SER A 85 2.33 1.58 1.87
CA SER A 85 1.07 2.17 1.43
C SER A 85 0.59 1.59 0.10
N GLN A 86 -0.72 1.56 -0.10
CA GLN A 86 -1.30 1.43 -1.44
C GLN A 86 -0.77 2.56 -2.32
N LEU A 87 -0.70 2.31 -3.64
CA LEU A 87 -0.31 3.34 -4.59
C LEU A 87 -1.26 4.55 -4.56
N PHE A 88 -0.72 5.71 -4.79
CA PHE A 88 -1.42 6.99 -4.90
C PHE A 88 -0.76 7.86 -5.96
N PHE A 89 -1.48 8.88 -6.44
CA PHE A 89 -0.97 9.80 -7.47
C PHE A 89 -0.88 11.25 -6.98
N ASP A 90 -1.42 11.52 -5.79
CA ASP A 90 -1.33 12.83 -5.12
C ASP A 90 -0.55 12.70 -3.81
N ASN A 91 0.63 13.34 -3.76
CA ASN A 91 1.48 13.29 -2.57
C ASN A 91 0.81 13.93 -1.35
N SER A 92 -0.07 14.92 -1.56
CA SER A 92 -0.79 15.55 -0.45
C SER A 92 -1.67 14.54 0.30
N SER A 93 -2.31 13.61 -0.39
CA SER A 93 -3.10 12.54 0.23
C SER A 93 -2.24 11.65 1.14
N PHE A 94 -1.03 11.30 0.72
CA PHE A 94 -0.11 10.51 1.54
C PHE A 94 0.40 11.29 2.75
N ILE A 95 0.77 12.55 2.57
CA ILE A 95 1.27 13.40 3.66
C ILE A 95 0.19 13.61 4.73
N GLU A 96 -1.05 13.93 4.32
CA GLU A 96 -2.18 14.05 5.24
C GLU A 96 -2.48 12.74 5.98
N PHE A 97 -2.42 11.60 5.29
CA PHE A 97 -2.56 10.29 5.89
C PHE A 97 -1.47 10.05 6.94
N LEU A 98 -0.22 10.35 6.61
CA LEU A 98 0.93 10.16 7.50
C LEU A 98 0.76 10.97 8.80
N GLU A 99 0.34 12.24 8.70
CA GLU A 99 0.05 13.08 9.86
C GLU A 99 -1.03 12.47 10.75
N LYS A 100 -2.14 12.02 10.15
CA LYS A 100 -3.25 11.37 10.88
C LYS A 100 -2.82 10.07 11.54
N ALA A 101 -1.99 9.27 10.86
CA ALA A 101 -1.42 8.05 11.42
C ALA A 101 -0.54 8.34 12.64
N ARG A 102 0.32 9.36 12.58
CA ARG A 102 1.17 9.79 13.71
C ARG A 102 0.34 10.29 14.88
N ILE A 103 -0.70 11.08 14.65
CA ILE A 103 -1.64 11.54 15.70
C ILE A 103 -2.33 10.34 16.37
N ALA A 104 -2.63 9.27 15.63
CA ALA A 104 -3.22 8.04 16.19
C ALA A 104 -2.20 7.15 16.92
N GLY A 105 -0.93 7.55 17.05
CA GLY A 105 0.14 6.79 17.70
C GLY A 105 0.64 5.62 16.88
N ILE A 106 0.68 5.76 15.55
CA ILE A 106 1.30 4.82 14.63
C ILE A 106 2.69 5.36 14.31
N ASP A 107 3.72 4.88 15.02
CA ASP A 107 5.09 5.38 14.93
C ASP A 107 6.03 4.50 14.10
N VAL A 108 5.55 3.36 13.63
CA VAL A 108 6.32 2.46 12.76
C VAL A 108 6.62 3.11 11.42
N PRO A 109 7.74 2.73 10.74
CA PRO A 109 8.04 3.22 9.40
C PRO A 109 6.92 2.93 8.40
N ILE A 110 6.62 3.90 7.53
CA ILE A 110 5.62 3.80 6.47
C ILE A 110 6.27 4.15 5.13
N GLU A 111 6.42 3.17 4.25
CA GLU A 111 6.89 3.39 2.88
C GLU A 111 5.78 3.92 1.99
N ALA A 112 6.10 4.96 1.23
CA ALA A 112 5.21 5.51 0.21
C ALA A 112 5.21 4.62 -1.04
N GLY A 113 4.07 4.04 -1.37
CA GLY A 113 3.87 3.17 -2.53
C GLY A 113 3.73 3.97 -3.82
N ILE A 114 4.74 3.94 -4.67
CA ILE A 114 4.78 4.64 -5.95
C ILE A 114 4.75 3.64 -7.10
N MET A 115 3.88 3.90 -8.08
CA MET A 115 3.81 3.12 -9.30
C MET A 115 4.06 4.00 -10.53
N PRO A 116 5.18 3.79 -11.25
CA PRO A 116 5.38 4.44 -12.55
C PRO A 116 4.33 3.96 -13.56
N CYS A 117 3.48 4.86 -14.01
CA CYS A 117 2.37 4.53 -14.91
C CYS A 117 2.80 4.65 -16.38
N VAL A 118 3.31 3.56 -16.92
CA VAL A 118 3.85 3.48 -18.29
C VAL A 118 2.79 3.18 -19.35
N ASN A 119 1.54 2.92 -18.96
CA ASN A 119 0.46 2.57 -19.88
C ASN A 119 -0.88 3.14 -19.39
N ALA A 120 -1.55 3.94 -20.20
CA ALA A 120 -2.83 4.59 -19.86
C ALA A 120 -3.96 3.60 -19.53
N LYS A 121 -4.04 2.45 -20.22
CA LYS A 121 -5.07 1.43 -19.94
C LYS A 121 -4.86 0.75 -18.58
N SER A 122 -3.61 0.53 -18.19
CA SER A 122 -3.27 -0.04 -16.89
C SER A 122 -3.67 0.89 -15.74
N VAL A 123 -3.52 2.21 -15.93
CA VAL A 123 -3.91 3.22 -14.92
C VAL A 123 -5.39 3.12 -14.58
N GLN A 124 -6.28 3.12 -15.61
CA GLN A 124 -7.73 3.05 -15.38
C GLN A 124 -8.13 1.80 -14.61
N ARG A 125 -7.52 0.66 -14.95
CA ARG A 125 -7.77 -0.60 -14.23
C ARG A 125 -7.32 -0.52 -12.77
N MET A 126 -6.13 0.01 -12.52
CA MET A 126 -5.59 0.13 -11.15
C MET A 126 -6.39 1.07 -10.28
N VAL A 127 -6.74 2.24 -10.80
CA VAL A 127 -7.61 3.20 -10.10
C VAL A 127 -8.93 2.56 -9.68
N SER A 128 -9.55 1.78 -10.58
CA SER A 128 -10.79 1.07 -10.26
C SER A 128 -10.61 -0.01 -9.18
N MET A 129 -9.43 -0.64 -9.09
CA MET A 129 -9.15 -1.69 -8.11
C MET A 129 -8.71 -1.14 -6.76
N CYS A 130 -7.93 -0.06 -6.76
CA CYS A 130 -7.29 0.48 -5.55
C CYS A 130 -8.02 1.67 -4.93
N GLY A 131 -9.00 2.24 -5.65
CA GLY A 131 -9.73 3.43 -5.20
C GLY A 131 -8.90 4.72 -5.23
N ALA A 132 -7.72 4.71 -5.87
CA ALA A 132 -6.85 5.87 -5.94
C ALA A 132 -7.46 7.00 -6.79
N SER A 133 -7.38 8.23 -6.31
CA SER A 133 -7.81 9.42 -7.07
C SER A 133 -6.80 9.81 -8.14
N LEU A 134 -7.29 10.47 -9.20
CA LEU A 134 -6.44 10.97 -10.28
C LEU A 134 -6.35 12.50 -10.20
N PRO A 135 -5.19 13.07 -9.80
CA PRO A 135 -4.98 14.51 -9.82
C PRO A 135 -5.11 15.10 -11.23
N VAL A 136 -5.49 16.36 -11.31
CA VAL A 136 -5.65 17.08 -12.60
C VAL A 136 -4.37 17.03 -13.44
N LYS A 137 -3.20 17.19 -12.80
CA LYS A 137 -1.89 17.08 -13.48
C LYS A 137 -1.71 15.72 -14.15
N PHE A 138 -2.04 14.64 -13.44
CA PHE A 138 -1.92 13.27 -13.92
C PHE A 138 -2.93 12.95 -15.05
N THR A 139 -4.19 13.38 -14.88
CA THR A 139 -5.23 13.23 -15.90
C THR A 139 -4.86 13.95 -17.21
N LYS A 140 -4.32 15.18 -17.13
CA LYS A 140 -3.83 15.91 -18.30
C LYS A 140 -2.70 15.17 -19.02
N MET A 141 -1.79 14.56 -18.26
CA MET A 141 -0.69 13.75 -18.81
C MET A 141 -1.23 12.54 -19.60
N ILE A 142 -2.15 11.77 -19.00
CA ILE A 142 -2.78 10.62 -19.67
C ILE A 142 -3.49 11.05 -20.95
N ASN A 143 -4.30 12.11 -20.89
CA ASN A 143 -5.04 12.60 -22.04
C ASN A 143 -4.13 13.09 -23.17
N ARG A 144 -2.94 13.60 -22.83
CA ARG A 144 -1.99 14.09 -23.84
C ARG A 144 -1.18 12.99 -24.49
N TYR A 145 -0.76 12.00 -23.72
CA TYR A 145 0.24 11.02 -24.15
C TYR A 145 -0.29 9.58 -24.25
N GLY A 146 -1.50 9.32 -23.77
CA GLY A 146 -2.04 7.96 -23.62
C GLY A 146 -2.15 7.14 -24.92
N ASP A 147 -2.28 7.79 -26.07
CA ASP A 147 -2.33 7.13 -27.39
C ASP A 147 -0.94 6.83 -27.99
N ASN A 148 0.13 7.36 -27.38
CA ASN A 148 1.50 7.08 -27.80
C ASN A 148 2.23 6.34 -26.67
N PRO A 149 2.48 5.01 -26.81
CA PRO A 149 3.06 4.19 -25.75
C PRO A 149 4.44 4.67 -25.27
N GLU A 150 5.30 5.15 -26.15
CA GLU A 150 6.64 5.64 -25.80
C GLU A 150 6.55 6.94 -25.01
N ALA A 151 5.79 7.92 -25.51
CA ALA A 151 5.57 9.18 -24.82
C ALA A 151 4.86 9.01 -23.47
N MET A 152 3.90 8.07 -23.39
CA MET A 152 3.20 7.76 -22.13
C MET A 152 4.13 7.13 -21.09
N ARG A 153 5.01 6.21 -21.53
CA ARG A 153 6.02 5.61 -20.65
C ARG A 153 6.93 6.68 -20.06
N ASP A 154 7.49 7.54 -20.91
CA ASP A 154 8.45 8.55 -20.47
C ASP A 154 7.79 9.60 -19.57
N ALA A 155 6.56 10.02 -19.90
CA ALA A 155 5.79 10.94 -19.06
C ALA A 155 5.40 10.31 -17.70
N GLY A 156 5.03 9.03 -17.69
CA GLY A 156 4.68 8.29 -16.45
C GLY A 156 5.88 8.09 -15.53
N ILE A 157 7.06 7.81 -16.09
CA ILE A 157 8.32 7.74 -15.32
C ILE A 157 8.66 9.11 -14.75
N ALA A 158 8.59 10.17 -15.57
CA ALA A 158 8.87 11.54 -15.11
C ALA A 158 7.92 11.97 -13.98
N TYR A 159 6.63 11.60 -14.05
CA TYR A 159 5.67 11.86 -13.00
C TYR A 159 6.04 11.15 -11.68
N ALA A 160 6.40 9.86 -11.76
CA ALA A 160 6.81 9.08 -10.59
C ALA A 160 8.10 9.63 -9.97
N VAL A 161 9.07 10.07 -10.77
CA VAL A 161 10.29 10.73 -10.30
C VAL A 161 9.97 12.02 -9.57
N ASP A 162 9.08 12.87 -10.11
CA ASP A 162 8.63 14.10 -9.47
C ASP A 162 7.96 13.83 -8.11
N GLN A 163 7.08 12.80 -8.04
CA GLN A 163 6.49 12.36 -6.77
C GLN A 163 7.54 11.93 -5.75
N ILE A 164 8.51 11.11 -6.16
CA ILE A 164 9.56 10.60 -5.27
C ILE A 164 10.42 11.73 -4.73
N ILE A 165 10.83 12.67 -5.59
CA ILE A 165 11.64 13.83 -5.18
C ILE A 165 10.91 14.64 -4.11
N ASP A 166 9.63 14.92 -4.32
CA ASP A 166 8.81 15.69 -3.39
C ASP A 166 8.61 14.93 -2.06
N LEU A 167 8.31 13.63 -2.09
CA LEU A 167 8.15 12.80 -0.89
C LEU A 167 9.46 12.72 -0.07
N VAL A 168 10.60 12.53 -0.73
CA VAL A 168 11.90 12.51 -0.07
C VAL A 168 12.21 13.86 0.55
N ALA A 169 11.87 14.96 -0.12
CA ALA A 169 12.02 16.32 0.44
C ALA A 169 11.15 16.55 1.68
N HIS A 170 9.99 15.89 1.78
CA HIS A 170 9.13 15.89 2.96
C HIS A 170 9.60 14.95 4.08
N GLY A 171 10.67 14.18 3.86
CA GLY A 171 11.25 13.29 4.88
C GLY A 171 10.45 12.04 5.18
N VAL A 172 9.82 11.43 4.15
CA VAL A 172 9.13 10.16 4.31
C VAL A 172 10.10 9.03 4.69
N ASP A 173 9.63 8.01 5.40
CA ASP A 173 10.46 6.92 5.92
C ASP A 173 11.10 6.06 4.81
N GLY A 174 10.44 5.94 3.65
CA GLY A 174 10.94 5.17 2.53
C GLY A 174 10.01 5.23 1.32
N ILE A 175 10.50 4.68 0.21
CA ILE A 175 9.75 4.57 -1.06
C ILE A 175 9.65 3.09 -1.45
N HIS A 176 8.44 2.62 -1.65
CA HIS A 176 8.16 1.31 -2.24
C HIS A 176 7.77 1.47 -3.72
N LEU A 177 8.55 0.87 -4.62
CA LEU A 177 8.26 0.89 -6.05
C LEU A 177 7.46 -0.34 -6.46
N TYR A 178 6.22 -0.12 -6.91
CA TYR A 178 5.41 -1.15 -7.54
C TYR A 178 5.89 -1.39 -8.98
N THR A 179 6.21 -2.64 -9.27
CA THR A 179 6.60 -3.10 -10.62
C THR A 179 5.64 -4.19 -11.09
N MET A 180 5.39 -4.24 -12.41
CA MET A 180 4.57 -5.28 -13.05
C MET A 180 5.37 -6.07 -14.08
#